data_f74af4a221e77d3a09c5e63d143ce84a
#
_entry.id   f74af4a221e77d3a09c5e63d143ce84a
#
_cell.length_a   1.000
_cell.length_b   1.000
_cell.length_c   1.000
_cell.angle_alpha   90.00
_cell.angle_beta   90.00
_cell.angle_gamma   90.00
#
_symmetry.space_group_name_H-M   'P 1'
#
loop_
_entity.id
_entity.type
_entity.pdbx_description
1 polymer ?
#
loop_
_entity_poly.entity_id
_entity_poly.type
_entity_poly.pdbx_seq_one_letter_code
_entity_poly.pdbx_strand_id
1 'polypeptide(L)'
;MRSRTRQGFTLIELLVVIAIIAILASILFPVFAKAREKARQTTCTSQVRQLATAIQMYTQDNGSRYPGIKWHTAIETYAGSQKIFFCPSDAANDKNSPISYGYAGILVRADDSAGTNNTGVNEAQIKAPTEVGCIADATPSRSMSDGGGLTGGGALVNPTDPASNNAVELDPRHNGVIIGFCDGHAKFFPGKQANLKDISYG
;
A
#
# COMPACT_ATOMS: atom_id res chain seq x y z
N MET A 1 27.74 -38.04 54.59
CA MET A 1 26.75 -37.14 53.94
C MET A 1 27.37 -35.75 53.84
N ARG A 2 27.68 -35.28 52.61
CA ARG A 2 28.20 -33.91 52.38
C ARG A 2 26.99 -32.97 52.26
N SER A 3 26.80 -32.08 53.26
CA SER A 3 25.81 -31.01 53.20
C SER A 3 26.23 -30.02 52.08
N ARG A 4 25.40 -29.92 51.00
CA ARG A 4 25.57 -28.88 49.99
C ARG A 4 24.99 -27.58 50.60
N THR A 5 25.87 -26.64 50.91
CA THR A 5 25.46 -25.26 51.26
C THR A 5 24.78 -24.63 50.01
N ARG A 6 23.49 -24.36 50.09
CA ARG A 6 22.77 -23.57 49.10
C ARG A 6 23.22 -22.11 49.28
N GLN A 7 23.95 -21.60 48.29
CA GLN A 7 24.23 -20.17 48.23
C GLN A 7 22.91 -19.45 47.90
N GLY A 8 22.46 -18.55 48.78
CA GLY A 8 21.33 -17.70 48.60
C GLY A 8 21.67 -16.50 47.69
N PHE A 9 20.73 -16.09 46.85
CA PHE A 9 20.86 -14.91 45.98
C PHE A 9 20.65 -13.63 46.80
N THR A 10 21.53 -12.66 46.65
CA THR A 10 21.37 -11.37 47.39
C THR A 10 20.39 -10.47 46.62
N LEU A 11 19.70 -9.62 47.37
CA LEU A 11 18.75 -8.64 46.78
C LEU A 11 19.48 -7.68 45.84
N ILE A 12 20.72 -7.32 46.15
CA ILE A 12 21.55 -6.43 45.30
C ILE A 12 21.91 -7.07 43.99
N GLU A 13 22.28 -8.34 43.96
CA GLU A 13 22.59 -9.06 42.71
C GLU A 13 21.37 -9.11 41.77
N LEU A 14 20.17 -9.31 42.33
CA LEU A 14 18.94 -9.28 41.52
C LEU A 14 18.66 -7.87 40.99
N LEU A 15 18.81 -6.84 41.86
CA LEU A 15 18.53 -5.45 41.52
C LEU A 15 19.45 -4.95 40.38
N VAL A 16 20.75 -5.26 40.45
CA VAL A 16 21.72 -4.85 39.43
C VAL A 16 21.39 -5.51 38.08
N VAL A 17 21.01 -6.77 38.07
CA VAL A 17 20.65 -7.49 36.81
C VAL A 17 19.41 -6.85 36.15
N ILE A 18 18.34 -6.60 36.89
CA ILE A 18 17.15 -5.96 36.33
C ILE A 18 17.44 -4.53 35.86
N ALA A 19 18.32 -3.79 36.56
CA ALA A 19 18.72 -2.46 36.12
C ALA A 19 19.45 -2.47 34.79
N ILE A 20 20.37 -3.41 34.59
CA ILE A 20 21.08 -3.58 33.31
C ILE A 20 20.10 -3.96 32.20
N ILE A 21 19.20 -4.93 32.45
CA ILE A 21 18.18 -5.34 31.48
C ILE A 21 17.29 -4.17 31.10
N ALA A 22 16.86 -3.34 32.06
CA ALA A 22 16.03 -2.18 31.82
C ALA A 22 16.73 -1.15 30.91
N ILE A 23 18.01 -0.89 31.14
CA ILE A 23 18.81 0.02 30.30
C ILE A 23 18.93 -0.54 28.89
N LEU A 24 19.26 -1.81 28.72
CA LEU A 24 19.36 -2.45 27.39
C LEU A 24 18.01 -2.43 26.65
N ALA A 25 16.93 -2.76 27.35
CA ALA A 25 15.58 -2.75 26.78
C ALA A 25 15.15 -1.35 26.34
N SER A 26 15.48 -0.30 27.10
CA SER A 26 15.12 1.08 26.74
C SER A 26 15.72 1.55 25.42
N ILE A 27 16.88 1.05 25.03
CA ILE A 27 17.51 1.34 23.75
C ILE A 27 16.99 0.42 22.65
N LEU A 28 16.72 -0.84 22.99
CA LEU A 28 16.32 -1.86 22.01
C LEU A 28 14.90 -1.64 21.47
N PHE A 29 13.93 -1.27 22.33
CA PHE A 29 12.53 -1.13 21.92
C PHE A 29 12.31 -0.12 20.78
N PRO A 30 12.85 1.13 20.84
CA PRO A 30 12.65 2.08 19.75
C PRO A 30 13.34 1.66 18.44
N VAL A 31 14.48 1.00 18.52
CA VAL A 31 15.18 0.47 17.34
C VAL A 31 14.37 -0.66 16.71
N PHE A 32 13.86 -1.58 17.52
CA PHE A 32 13.05 -2.71 17.04
C PHE A 32 11.74 -2.24 16.39
N ALA A 33 11.07 -1.22 16.96
CA ALA A 33 9.87 -0.64 16.38
C ALA A 33 10.14 -0.06 14.97
N LYS A 34 11.24 0.68 14.80
CA LYS A 34 11.67 1.22 13.50
C LYS A 34 12.02 0.12 12.50
N ALA A 35 12.75 -0.91 12.94
CA ALA A 35 13.12 -2.04 12.09
C ALA A 35 11.87 -2.80 11.61
N ARG A 36 10.90 -3.04 12.50
CA ARG A 36 9.64 -3.69 12.17
C ARG A 36 8.84 -2.89 11.12
N GLU A 37 8.79 -1.56 11.25
CA GLU A 37 8.09 -0.72 10.28
C GLU A 37 8.81 -0.72 8.91
N LYS A 38 10.14 -0.72 8.89
CA LYS A 38 10.90 -0.88 7.65
C LYS A 38 10.66 -2.23 6.97
N ALA A 39 10.53 -3.29 7.73
CA ALA A 39 10.17 -4.61 7.20
C ALA A 39 8.76 -4.59 6.56
N ARG A 40 7.78 -3.96 7.21
CA ARG A 40 6.43 -3.78 6.67
C ARG A 40 6.45 -2.95 5.38
N GLN A 41 7.18 -1.84 5.37
CA GLN A 41 7.37 -1.00 4.18
C GLN A 41 7.91 -1.82 2.99
N THR A 42 8.90 -2.66 3.23
CA THR A 42 9.46 -3.54 2.19
C THR A 42 8.41 -4.53 1.67
N THR A 43 7.60 -5.10 2.57
CA THR A 43 6.50 -5.99 2.20
C THR A 43 5.47 -5.25 1.33
N CYS A 44 5.02 -4.04 1.73
CA CYS A 44 4.06 -3.25 0.97
C CYS A 44 4.64 -2.85 -0.40
N THR A 45 5.92 -2.48 -0.48
CA THR A 45 6.58 -2.18 -1.77
C THR A 45 6.55 -3.40 -2.70
N SER A 46 6.80 -4.59 -2.15
CA SER A 46 6.71 -5.84 -2.93
C SER A 46 5.28 -6.12 -3.39
N GLN A 47 4.29 -5.89 -2.54
CA GLN A 47 2.87 -6.06 -2.88
C GLN A 47 2.43 -5.10 -3.98
N VAL A 48 2.76 -3.81 -3.86
CA VAL A 48 2.46 -2.79 -4.88
C VAL A 48 3.09 -3.17 -6.22
N ARG A 49 4.33 -3.66 -6.22
CA ARG A 49 5.01 -4.14 -7.42
C ARG A 49 4.29 -5.35 -8.05
N GLN A 50 3.86 -6.31 -7.23
CA GLN A 50 3.10 -7.48 -7.70
C GLN A 50 1.76 -7.05 -8.30
N LEU A 51 1.04 -6.12 -7.67
CA LEU A 51 -0.22 -5.58 -8.19
C LEU A 51 -0.02 -4.81 -9.49
N ALA A 52 1.02 -3.98 -9.60
CA ALA A 52 1.35 -3.29 -10.85
C ALA A 52 1.66 -4.28 -11.98
N THR A 53 2.40 -5.36 -11.68
CA THR A 53 2.66 -6.45 -12.64
C THR A 53 1.36 -7.18 -13.02
N ALA A 54 0.46 -7.45 -12.06
CA ALA A 54 -0.84 -8.08 -12.34
C ALA A 54 -1.72 -7.20 -13.24
N ILE A 55 -1.67 -5.87 -13.06
CA ILE A 55 -2.35 -4.91 -13.94
C ILE A 55 -1.79 -5.01 -15.37
N GLN A 56 -0.47 -5.10 -15.54
CA GLN A 56 0.14 -5.28 -16.86
C GLN A 56 -0.27 -6.58 -17.52
N MET A 57 -0.24 -7.71 -16.78
CA MET A 57 -0.69 -9.02 -17.31
C MET A 57 -2.14 -8.96 -17.77
N TYR A 58 -3.03 -8.36 -16.94
CA TYR A 58 -4.41 -8.12 -17.35
C TYR A 58 -4.51 -7.30 -18.63
N THR A 59 -3.75 -6.20 -18.74
CA THR A 59 -3.75 -5.30 -19.90
C THR A 59 -3.34 -6.04 -21.18
N GLN A 60 -2.32 -6.88 -21.11
CA GLN A 60 -1.87 -7.69 -22.26
C GLN A 60 -2.95 -8.68 -22.71
N ASP A 61 -3.65 -9.34 -21.78
CA ASP A 61 -4.68 -10.33 -22.11
C ASP A 61 -6.00 -9.69 -22.53
N ASN A 62 -6.24 -8.42 -22.21
CA ASN A 62 -7.50 -7.72 -22.49
C ASN A 62 -7.36 -6.64 -23.58
N GLY A 63 -6.62 -6.93 -24.64
CA GLY A 63 -6.49 -6.09 -25.83
C GLY A 63 -5.84 -4.73 -25.57
N SER A 64 -4.77 -4.73 -24.78
CA SER A 64 -4.00 -3.54 -24.36
C SER A 64 -4.86 -2.49 -23.64
N ARG A 65 -5.84 -2.94 -22.88
CA ARG A 65 -6.71 -2.06 -22.08
C ARG A 65 -6.46 -2.28 -20.60
N TYR A 66 -6.25 -1.21 -19.88
CA TYR A 66 -6.18 -1.21 -18.41
C TYR A 66 -7.50 -1.69 -17.79
N PRO A 67 -7.48 -2.24 -16.57
CA PRO A 67 -8.72 -2.54 -15.84
C PRO A 67 -9.51 -1.25 -15.56
N GLY A 68 -10.83 -1.38 -15.49
CA GLY A 68 -11.73 -0.28 -15.16
C GLY A 68 -11.88 -0.11 -13.65
N ILE A 69 -13.02 0.44 -13.24
CA ILE A 69 -13.31 0.82 -11.86
C ILE A 69 -13.26 -0.38 -10.88
N LYS A 70 -13.60 -1.58 -11.34
CA LYS A 70 -13.51 -2.83 -10.55
C LYS A 70 -12.14 -3.53 -10.71
N TRP A 71 -11.07 -2.72 -10.79
CA TRP A 71 -9.72 -3.20 -11.07
C TRP A 71 -9.27 -4.37 -10.20
N HIS A 72 -9.56 -4.35 -8.90
CA HIS A 72 -9.15 -5.39 -7.95
C HIS A 72 -9.76 -6.76 -8.30
N THR A 73 -11.03 -6.81 -8.69
CA THR A 73 -11.68 -8.04 -9.14
C THR A 73 -11.13 -8.49 -10.49
N ALA A 74 -10.86 -7.53 -11.39
CA ALA A 74 -10.33 -7.82 -12.70
C ALA A 74 -8.93 -8.46 -12.65
N ILE A 75 -8.07 -8.02 -11.73
CA ILE A 75 -6.71 -8.54 -11.61
C ILE A 75 -6.56 -9.67 -10.58
N GLU A 76 -7.63 -10.12 -9.93
CA GLU A 76 -7.56 -11.12 -8.84
C GLU A 76 -6.89 -12.41 -9.28
N THR A 77 -7.19 -12.90 -10.49
CA THR A 77 -6.58 -14.11 -11.06
C THR A 77 -5.10 -13.95 -11.36
N TYR A 78 -4.66 -12.74 -11.72
CA TYR A 78 -3.26 -12.42 -12.00
C TYR A 78 -2.47 -12.14 -10.72
N ALA A 79 -3.15 -11.70 -9.68
CA ALA A 79 -2.57 -11.38 -8.38
C ALA A 79 -2.14 -12.64 -7.59
N GLY A 80 -2.73 -13.79 -7.89
CA GLY A 80 -2.42 -15.09 -7.28
C GLY A 80 -2.82 -15.22 -5.81
N SER A 81 -3.02 -14.14 -5.07
CA SER A 81 -3.47 -14.17 -3.67
C SER A 81 -4.16 -12.85 -3.29
N GLN A 82 -5.29 -12.96 -2.61
CA GLN A 82 -5.98 -11.78 -2.06
C GLN A 82 -5.16 -11.05 -1.00
N LYS A 83 -4.19 -11.71 -0.36
CA LYS A 83 -3.37 -11.10 0.70
C LYS A 83 -2.51 -9.94 0.20
N ILE A 84 -2.18 -9.89 -1.08
CA ILE A 84 -1.36 -8.81 -1.64
C ILE A 84 -2.10 -7.47 -1.76
N PHE A 85 -3.43 -7.47 -1.64
CA PHE A 85 -4.23 -6.25 -1.61
C PHE A 85 -4.20 -5.54 -0.25
N PHE A 86 -3.57 -6.14 0.77
CA PHE A 86 -3.52 -5.61 2.13
C PHE A 86 -2.12 -5.22 2.56
N CYS A 87 -1.94 -3.96 2.92
CA CYS A 87 -0.72 -3.50 3.55
C CYS A 87 -0.69 -3.90 5.04
N PRO A 88 0.37 -4.56 5.55
CA PRO A 88 0.48 -4.94 6.96
C PRO A 88 0.59 -3.75 7.93
N SER A 89 0.80 -2.54 7.45
CA SER A 89 0.77 -1.30 8.23
C SER A 89 -0.58 -0.59 8.18
N ASP A 90 -1.56 -1.14 7.47
CA ASP A 90 -2.91 -0.59 7.44
C ASP A 90 -3.62 -0.88 8.76
N ALA A 91 -3.79 0.16 9.57
CA ALA A 91 -4.50 0.06 10.85
C ALA A 91 -6.02 -0.07 10.68
N ALA A 92 -6.55 0.37 9.54
CA ALA A 92 -7.96 0.28 9.18
C ALA A 92 -8.31 -1.05 8.51
N ASN A 93 -7.46 -2.08 8.65
CA ASN A 93 -7.70 -3.44 8.16
C ASN A 93 -8.98 -4.02 8.80
N ASP A 94 -10.09 -3.38 8.47
CA ASP A 94 -11.44 -3.77 8.84
C ASP A 94 -11.92 -4.79 7.81
N LYS A 95 -12.62 -5.80 8.31
CA LYS A 95 -13.26 -6.86 7.49
C LYS A 95 -14.20 -6.31 6.40
N ASN A 96 -14.55 -5.03 6.49
CA ASN A 96 -15.45 -4.32 5.57
C ASN A 96 -14.69 -3.52 4.47
N SER A 97 -13.36 -3.38 4.54
CA SER A 97 -12.57 -2.71 3.52
C SER A 97 -11.37 -3.59 3.13
N PRO A 98 -11.56 -4.44 2.11
CA PRO A 98 -10.59 -5.48 1.80
C PRO A 98 -9.37 -5.01 1.01
N ILE A 99 -9.12 -3.71 0.84
CA ILE A 99 -8.05 -3.20 -0.02
C ILE A 99 -7.38 -1.99 0.63
N SER A 100 -6.04 -2.04 0.71
CA SER A 100 -5.20 -0.96 1.26
C SER A 100 -4.60 -0.04 0.19
N TYR A 101 -4.90 -0.27 -1.08
CA TYR A 101 -4.31 0.42 -2.22
C TYR A 101 -5.37 1.07 -3.09
N GLY A 102 -5.06 2.26 -3.61
CA GLY A 102 -5.89 2.98 -4.58
C GLY A 102 -5.39 2.79 -6.00
N TYR A 103 -6.31 2.81 -6.96
CA TYR A 103 -6.04 2.69 -8.38
C TYR A 103 -6.19 4.04 -9.09
N ALA A 104 -5.33 4.33 -10.06
CA ALA A 104 -5.31 5.61 -10.74
C ALA A 104 -6.57 5.83 -11.60
N GLY A 105 -7.34 6.87 -11.28
CA GLY A 105 -8.57 7.21 -11.99
C GLY A 105 -8.37 7.58 -13.46
N ILE A 106 -7.17 8.07 -13.81
CA ILE A 106 -6.83 8.36 -15.22
C ILE A 106 -6.83 7.10 -16.08
N LEU A 107 -6.62 5.93 -15.49
CA LEU A 107 -6.65 4.66 -16.20
C LEU A 107 -8.09 4.14 -16.39
N VAL A 108 -9.06 4.75 -15.72
CA VAL A 108 -10.48 4.43 -15.87
C VAL A 108 -11.07 5.34 -16.93
N ARG A 109 -11.84 4.78 -17.86
CA ARG A 109 -12.52 5.58 -18.89
C ARG A 109 -13.62 6.44 -18.25
N ALA A 110 -13.75 7.66 -18.72
CA ALA A 110 -14.77 8.58 -18.24
C ALA A 110 -16.22 8.09 -18.51
N ASP A 111 -16.41 7.27 -19.54
CA ASP A 111 -17.70 6.67 -19.90
C ASP A 111 -18.03 5.41 -19.09
N ASP A 112 -17.08 4.88 -18.30
CA ASP A 112 -17.29 3.72 -17.41
C ASP A 112 -17.51 4.14 -15.94
N SER A 113 -17.95 5.36 -15.69
CA SER A 113 -18.24 5.87 -14.34
C SER A 113 -19.26 5.02 -13.57
N ALA A 114 -20.11 4.28 -14.26
CA ALA A 114 -21.07 3.33 -13.68
C ALA A 114 -20.46 1.93 -13.44
N GLY A 115 -19.21 1.67 -13.84
CA GLY A 115 -18.53 0.36 -13.68
C GLY A 115 -19.19 -0.78 -14.48
N THR A 116 -19.90 -0.42 -15.57
CA THR A 116 -20.66 -1.40 -16.37
C THR A 116 -19.76 -2.21 -17.30
N ASN A 117 -18.75 -1.57 -17.89
CA ASN A 117 -17.86 -2.23 -18.86
C ASN A 117 -16.54 -2.72 -18.24
N ASN A 118 -16.18 -2.25 -17.04
CA ASN A 118 -14.94 -2.59 -16.33
C ASN A 118 -13.67 -2.52 -17.20
N THR A 119 -13.67 -1.64 -18.21
CA THR A 119 -12.55 -1.45 -19.14
C THR A 119 -11.97 -0.06 -18.98
N GLY A 120 -10.65 0.01 -18.83
CA GLY A 120 -9.91 1.25 -18.74
C GLY A 120 -9.47 1.81 -20.09
N VAL A 121 -8.60 2.79 -20.05
CA VAL A 121 -7.96 3.40 -21.21
C VAL A 121 -7.08 2.39 -21.96
N ASN A 122 -6.79 2.65 -23.22
CA ASN A 122 -5.86 1.83 -23.98
C ASN A 122 -4.42 2.19 -23.58
N GLU A 123 -3.55 1.17 -23.49
CA GLU A 123 -2.13 1.32 -23.14
C GLU A 123 -1.41 2.32 -24.06
N ALA A 124 -1.76 2.35 -25.36
CA ALA A 124 -1.19 3.29 -26.31
C ALA A 124 -1.47 4.77 -25.99
N GLN A 125 -2.43 5.06 -25.12
CA GLN A 125 -2.72 6.42 -24.65
C GLN A 125 -1.75 6.87 -23.54
N ILE A 126 -1.04 5.95 -22.91
CA ILE A 126 -0.05 6.23 -21.87
C ILE A 126 1.32 6.41 -22.51
N LYS A 127 1.74 7.66 -22.70
CA LYS A 127 2.99 7.98 -23.42
C LYS A 127 4.25 7.66 -22.61
N ALA A 128 4.18 7.74 -21.29
CA ALA A 128 5.30 7.54 -20.38
C ALA A 128 4.93 6.55 -19.25
N PRO A 129 4.85 5.22 -19.50
CA PRO A 129 4.43 4.24 -18.50
C PRO A 129 5.31 4.21 -17.25
N THR A 130 6.58 4.62 -17.37
CA THR A 130 7.55 4.70 -16.27
C THR A 130 7.30 5.90 -15.33
N GLU A 131 6.49 6.87 -15.75
CA GLU A 131 6.20 8.10 -15.01
C GLU A 131 4.74 8.15 -14.54
N VAL A 132 3.85 7.35 -15.16
CA VAL A 132 2.44 7.29 -14.79
C VAL A 132 2.21 6.24 -13.71
N GLY A 133 1.80 6.69 -12.52
CA GLY A 133 1.41 5.80 -11.42
C GLY A 133 0.08 5.11 -11.72
N CYS A 134 0.02 3.79 -11.53
CA CYS A 134 -1.21 3.02 -11.69
C CYS A 134 -1.87 2.64 -10.36
N ILE A 135 -1.09 2.49 -9.30
CA ILE A 135 -1.54 2.06 -7.97
C ILE A 135 -0.70 2.72 -6.88
N ALA A 136 -1.28 3.05 -5.75
CA ALA A 136 -0.55 3.64 -4.63
C ALA A 136 -1.16 3.28 -3.27
N ASP A 137 -0.39 3.49 -2.19
CA ASP A 137 -0.93 3.49 -0.83
C ASP A 137 -2.05 4.54 -0.73
N ALA A 138 -3.24 4.12 -0.34
CA ALA A 138 -4.39 5.00 -0.21
C ALA A 138 -5.14 4.71 1.09
N THR A 139 -5.77 5.75 1.65
CA THR A 139 -6.76 5.55 2.70
C THR A 139 -7.93 4.76 2.11
N PRO A 140 -8.32 3.63 2.71
CA PRO A 140 -9.50 2.93 2.26
C PRO A 140 -10.70 3.87 2.43
N SER A 141 -11.23 4.37 1.33
CA SER A 141 -12.53 5.03 1.41
C SER A 141 -13.55 3.96 1.77
N ARG A 142 -14.31 4.22 2.81
CA ARG A 142 -15.19 3.29 3.51
C ARG A 142 -16.39 2.79 2.71
N SER A 143 -16.42 2.94 1.39
CA SER A 143 -17.56 2.58 0.57
C SER A 143 -17.16 1.60 -0.54
N MET A 144 -16.92 0.37 -0.16
CA MET A 144 -17.02 -0.77 -1.07
C MET A 144 -18.32 -1.58 -0.82
N SER A 145 -19.28 -1.04 -0.05
CA SER A 145 -20.63 -1.60 0.01
C SER A 145 -21.33 -1.27 -1.31
N ASP A 146 -21.87 -2.30 -1.93
CA ASP A 146 -22.91 -2.24 -2.97
C ASP A 146 -22.50 -2.17 -4.44
N GLY A 147 -21.36 -2.78 -4.82
CA GLY A 147 -21.05 -2.83 -6.26
C GLY A 147 -20.86 -1.44 -6.89
N GLY A 148 -20.88 -0.41 -6.08
CA GLY A 148 -20.52 0.95 -6.43
C GLY A 148 -19.03 0.96 -6.66
N GLY A 149 -18.62 1.17 -7.88
CA GLY A 149 -17.25 1.50 -8.19
C GLY A 149 -16.80 2.61 -7.26
N LEU A 150 -15.51 2.77 -7.12
CA LEU A 150 -14.86 3.80 -6.30
C LEU A 150 -15.36 5.23 -6.64
N THR A 151 -16.62 5.50 -6.39
CA THR A 151 -17.24 6.83 -6.46
C THR A 151 -16.90 7.63 -5.21
N GLY A 152 -15.81 7.34 -4.57
CA GLY A 152 -15.44 8.03 -3.33
C GLY A 152 -14.03 7.79 -2.86
N GLY A 153 -13.18 7.14 -3.59
CA GLY A 153 -11.82 6.99 -3.11
C GLY A 153 -11.06 6.01 -3.95
N GLY A 154 -10.14 6.42 -4.69
CA GLY A 154 -9.26 5.55 -5.41
C GLY A 154 -8.79 6.06 -6.76
N ALA A 155 -9.29 7.16 -7.22
CA ALA A 155 -8.67 7.85 -8.33
C ALA A 155 -7.50 8.69 -7.80
N LEU A 156 -6.29 8.35 -8.18
CA LEU A 156 -5.20 9.31 -8.07
C LEU A 156 -5.66 10.55 -8.83
N VAL A 157 -5.74 11.69 -8.15
CA VAL A 157 -6.37 12.92 -8.66
C VAL A 157 -5.77 13.30 -9.99
N ASN A 158 -6.64 13.61 -10.96
CA ASN A 158 -6.22 14.33 -12.14
C ASN A 158 -5.72 15.73 -11.72
N PRO A 159 -4.41 16.03 -11.83
CA PRO A 159 -3.89 17.34 -11.41
C PRO A 159 -4.38 18.49 -12.26
N THR A 160 -5.09 18.22 -13.36
CA THR A 160 -5.71 19.24 -14.23
C THR A 160 -7.10 19.64 -13.76
N ASP A 161 -7.72 18.93 -12.82
CA ASP A 161 -9.00 19.27 -12.22
C ASP A 161 -8.95 19.16 -10.69
N PRO A 162 -8.46 20.20 -10.00
CA PRO A 162 -8.41 20.24 -8.54
C PRO A 162 -9.81 20.35 -7.89
N ALA A 163 -10.87 20.54 -8.68
CA ALA A 163 -12.25 20.61 -8.20
C ALA A 163 -12.97 19.26 -8.22
N SER A 164 -12.35 18.20 -8.78
CA SER A 164 -12.91 16.86 -8.67
C SER A 164 -12.75 16.39 -7.22
N ASN A 165 -13.86 16.37 -6.47
CA ASN A 165 -13.94 15.92 -5.07
C ASN A 165 -13.61 14.43 -4.85
N ASN A 166 -13.01 13.78 -5.80
CA ASN A 166 -12.59 12.37 -5.79
C ASN A 166 -11.08 12.22 -5.56
N ALA A 167 -10.49 13.12 -4.76
CA ALA A 167 -9.11 13.01 -4.34
C ALA A 167 -8.94 11.76 -3.48
N VAL A 168 -8.20 10.77 -3.98
CA VAL A 168 -7.63 9.75 -3.13
C VAL A 168 -6.62 10.43 -2.23
N GLU A 169 -6.89 10.44 -0.97
CA GLU A 169 -5.92 10.82 0.01
C GLU A 169 -4.86 9.70 0.06
N LEU A 170 -3.67 10.01 -0.44
CA LEU A 170 -2.52 9.13 -0.31
C LEU A 170 -2.24 8.94 1.18
N ASP A 171 -2.15 7.69 1.62
CA ASP A 171 -1.91 7.38 3.01
C ASP A 171 -0.41 7.25 3.29
N PRO A 172 0.21 8.18 4.03
CA PRO A 172 1.64 8.13 4.34
C PRO A 172 1.95 7.13 5.46
N ARG A 173 1.45 5.89 5.39
CA ARG A 173 1.58 4.84 6.42
C ARG A 173 3.01 4.56 6.82
N HIS A 174 3.95 4.68 5.87
CA HIS A 174 5.36 4.36 6.04
C HIS A 174 6.25 5.59 6.22
N ASN A 175 5.70 6.74 6.70
CA ASN A 175 6.30 8.06 6.59
C ASN A 175 6.58 8.48 5.13
N GLY A 176 5.77 8.02 4.20
CA GLY A 176 5.84 8.26 2.79
C GLY A 176 4.85 7.37 2.05
N VAL A 177 4.80 7.48 0.75
CA VAL A 177 3.85 6.77 -0.11
C VAL A 177 4.60 5.82 -1.04
N ILE A 178 4.05 4.63 -1.24
CA ILE A 178 4.55 3.67 -2.23
C ILE A 178 3.66 3.79 -3.46
N ILE A 179 4.26 4.00 -4.63
CA ILE A 179 3.57 4.11 -5.91
C ILE A 179 4.07 3.02 -6.85
N GLY A 180 3.16 2.29 -7.45
CA GLY A 180 3.40 1.37 -8.56
C GLY A 180 3.06 2.05 -9.88
N PHE A 181 3.90 1.88 -10.86
CA PHE A 181 3.82 2.54 -12.17
C PHE A 181 3.29 1.61 -13.25
N CYS A 182 2.84 2.20 -14.36
CA CYS A 182 2.25 1.46 -15.47
C CYS A 182 3.22 0.50 -16.17
N ASP A 183 4.52 0.65 -15.97
CA ASP A 183 5.57 -0.28 -16.45
C ASP A 183 5.87 -1.43 -15.46
N GLY A 184 5.14 -1.52 -14.34
CA GLY A 184 5.27 -2.59 -13.34
C GLY A 184 6.31 -2.32 -12.24
N HIS A 185 7.08 -1.22 -12.29
CA HIS A 185 7.97 -0.92 -11.18
C HIS A 185 7.22 -0.26 -10.00
N ALA A 186 7.81 -0.31 -8.80
CA ALA A 186 7.30 0.38 -7.63
C ALA A 186 8.39 1.21 -6.97
N LYS A 187 8.03 2.42 -6.49
CA LYS A 187 8.95 3.36 -5.86
C LYS A 187 8.35 3.93 -4.58
N PHE A 188 9.19 4.07 -3.56
CA PHE A 188 8.83 4.74 -2.32
C PHE A 188 9.20 6.22 -2.38
N PHE A 189 8.25 7.08 -2.02
CA PHE A 189 8.41 8.53 -1.92
C PHE A 189 8.33 8.92 -0.44
N PRO A 190 9.42 9.43 0.18
CA PRO A 190 9.41 9.84 1.57
C PRO A 190 8.61 11.15 1.76
N GLY A 191 7.96 11.31 2.92
CA GLY A 191 7.23 12.53 3.29
C GLY A 191 5.71 12.39 3.16
N LYS A 192 4.99 13.39 3.70
CA LYS A 192 3.51 13.42 3.68
C LYS A 192 2.91 13.87 2.34
N GLN A 193 3.74 14.38 1.46
CA GLN A 193 3.37 14.82 0.12
C GLN A 193 4.28 14.11 -0.88
N ALA A 194 3.82 12.99 -1.43
CA ALA A 194 4.19 12.71 -2.80
C ALA A 194 3.59 13.86 -3.60
N ASN A 195 4.41 14.80 -4.05
CA ASN A 195 3.95 15.82 -4.97
C ASN A 195 3.50 15.06 -6.22
N LEU A 196 2.21 15.08 -6.50
CA LEU A 196 1.61 14.47 -7.71
C LEU A 196 2.21 15.03 -9.01
N LYS A 197 3.03 16.09 -8.93
CA LYS A 197 3.86 16.59 -10.04
C LYS A 197 4.93 15.60 -10.51
N ASP A 198 5.31 14.64 -9.64
CA ASP A 198 6.24 13.56 -10.01
C ASP A 198 5.52 12.40 -10.73
N ILE A 199 4.18 12.46 -10.82
CA ILE A 199 3.35 11.58 -11.63
C ILE A 199 2.95 12.41 -12.85
N SER A 200 3.88 12.57 -13.81
CA SER A 200 3.61 13.35 -14.99
C SER A 200 2.59 12.63 -15.88
N TYR A 201 1.50 13.34 -16.13
CA TYR A 201 0.56 12.99 -17.18
C TYR A 201 1.11 13.62 -18.48
N GLY A 202 1.69 12.80 -19.32
CA GLY A 202 2.17 13.23 -20.63
C GLY A 202 1.04 13.51 -21.61
#